data_2309233c876dfd779a688f41c6ac9256
#
_entry.id   2309233c876dfd779a688f41c6ac9256
#
_cell.length_a   1.000
_cell.length_b   1.000
_cell.length_c   1.000
_cell.angle_alpha   90.00
_cell.angle_beta   90.00
_cell.angle_gamma   90.00
#
_symmetry.space_group_name_H-M   'P 1'
#
loop_
_entity.id
_entity.type
_entity.pdbx_description
1 polymer ?
#
loop_
_entity_poly.entity_id
_entity_poly.type
_entity_poly.pdbx_seq_one_letter_code
_entity_poly.pdbx_strand_id
1 'polypeptide(L)'
;GQYRKIRWQVNREIKKVIKSSSFINGPIVKEFQKNLQEYLNVRHVIPCANGTDALQIALMALDLKKGDEIITTNFSFASTIEVILLLGLKPVIVDIDPRTFNIDPSLIESKITERTKVIIPVHLFGQSCRIEEIIEIANKNNLQVIEDNAQALGSQYKFLNSEKQMTGTIGDIGTTSFFPSKNLGCYGDGGAIFTNSDNLAYKMRGIVNHGMYERYYHDEIGVNSRLDSMQAAILNVKLKYLDKYNKSRQQSAHLYNQAFEKVEKIQTPFVESDIDSHVYHQYTLKVPSEFRDSLAEHLSKNNIPFGIYYPLGFHEQKAYKQEFFSDKDFPVTNKIKDQVISLPMHTELTRKQIKHIADTLSLIHISEPTRQERI
;
A
#
# COMPACT_ATOMS: atom_id res chain seq x y z
N GLY A 1 -9.61 21.83 1.56
CA GLY A 1 -8.95 20.59 1.19
C GLY A 1 -9.18 20.23 -0.27
N GLN A 2 -8.73 19.06 -0.65
CA GLN A 2 -8.70 18.55 -2.03
C GLN A 2 -10.04 18.71 -2.77
N TYR A 3 -11.17 18.27 -2.16
CA TYR A 3 -12.50 18.39 -2.76
C TYR A 3 -12.85 19.83 -3.16
N ARG A 4 -12.55 20.83 -2.34
CA ARG A 4 -12.87 22.25 -2.67
C ARG A 4 -12.24 22.70 -3.97
N LYS A 5 -11.06 22.17 -4.33
CA LYS A 5 -10.32 22.53 -5.55
C LYS A 5 -10.90 21.88 -6.81
N ILE A 6 -11.49 20.69 -6.69
CA ILE A 6 -11.99 19.89 -7.82
C ILE A 6 -13.51 19.67 -7.80
N ARG A 7 -14.25 20.28 -6.87
CA ARG A 7 -15.68 20.02 -6.62
C ARG A 7 -16.57 20.15 -7.88
N TRP A 8 -16.30 21.14 -8.70
CA TRP A 8 -17.10 21.34 -9.90
C TRP A 8 -16.96 20.20 -10.90
N GLN A 9 -15.75 19.73 -11.09
CA GLN A 9 -15.46 18.58 -11.96
C GLN A 9 -16.09 17.31 -11.39
N VAL A 10 -15.84 16.99 -10.12
CA VAL A 10 -16.38 15.82 -9.44
C VAL A 10 -17.92 15.83 -9.48
N ASN A 11 -18.57 16.91 -9.07
CA ASN A 11 -20.02 17.02 -9.04
C ASN A 11 -20.63 16.89 -10.44
N ARG A 12 -19.96 17.43 -11.47
CA ARG A 12 -20.42 17.29 -12.87
C ARG A 12 -20.39 15.83 -13.32
N GLU A 13 -19.31 15.10 -13.05
CA GLU A 13 -19.20 13.70 -13.48
C GLU A 13 -20.15 12.78 -12.69
N ILE A 14 -20.32 13.00 -11.38
CA ILE A 14 -21.33 12.31 -10.56
C ILE A 14 -22.74 12.53 -11.12
N LYS A 15 -23.10 13.77 -11.46
CA LYS A 15 -24.42 14.09 -12.04
C LYS A 15 -24.65 13.38 -13.38
N LYS A 16 -23.61 13.18 -14.20
CA LYS A 16 -23.72 12.41 -15.45
C LYS A 16 -24.10 10.95 -15.17
N VAL A 17 -23.45 10.31 -14.19
CA VAL A 17 -23.75 8.93 -13.78
C VAL A 17 -25.20 8.83 -13.31
N ILE A 18 -25.65 9.74 -12.44
CA ILE A 18 -27.04 9.75 -11.94
C ILE A 18 -28.04 9.90 -13.09
N LYS A 19 -27.79 10.85 -14.02
CA LYS A 19 -28.69 11.09 -15.17
C LYS A 19 -28.76 9.90 -16.14
N SER A 20 -27.67 9.16 -16.30
CA SER A 20 -27.63 8.00 -17.19
C SER A 20 -28.15 6.72 -16.55
N SER A 21 -28.34 6.70 -15.21
CA SER A 21 -28.68 5.52 -14.41
C SER A 21 -27.74 4.32 -14.62
N SER A 22 -26.52 4.55 -15.15
CA SER A 22 -25.51 3.52 -15.43
C SER A 22 -24.60 3.34 -14.21
N PHE A 23 -25.17 2.83 -13.11
CA PHE A 23 -24.48 2.77 -11.80
C PHE A 23 -23.44 1.66 -11.71
N ILE A 24 -23.65 0.53 -12.40
CA ILE A 24 -22.76 -0.66 -12.39
C ILE A 24 -22.23 -0.90 -13.79
N ASN A 25 -20.90 -1.08 -13.91
CA ASN A 25 -20.20 -1.33 -15.17
C ASN A 25 -20.54 -0.33 -16.29
N GLY A 26 -20.86 0.91 -15.91
CA GLY A 26 -21.18 1.98 -16.86
C GLY A 26 -19.98 2.42 -17.72
N PRO A 27 -20.22 3.23 -18.76
CA PRO A 27 -19.14 3.70 -19.64
C PRO A 27 -18.00 4.41 -18.93
N ILE A 28 -18.30 5.08 -17.81
CA ILE A 28 -17.30 5.79 -17.01
C ILE A 28 -16.29 4.85 -16.33
N VAL A 29 -16.69 3.61 -16.00
CA VAL A 29 -15.77 2.61 -15.47
C VAL A 29 -14.76 2.19 -16.55
N LYS A 30 -15.22 1.99 -17.79
CA LYS A 30 -14.35 1.69 -18.94
C LYS A 30 -13.41 2.84 -19.26
N GLU A 31 -13.89 4.08 -19.17
CA GLU A 31 -13.06 5.27 -19.34
C GLU A 31 -11.98 5.36 -18.27
N PHE A 32 -12.34 5.15 -17.00
CA PHE A 32 -11.37 5.12 -15.90
C PHE A 32 -10.34 3.99 -16.07
N GLN A 33 -10.79 2.80 -16.44
CA GLN A 33 -9.93 1.67 -16.75
C GLN A 33 -8.88 2.06 -17.81
N LYS A 34 -9.32 2.63 -18.93
CA LYS A 34 -8.43 3.05 -20.02
C LYS A 34 -7.43 4.13 -19.55
N ASN A 35 -7.91 5.16 -18.86
CA ASN A 35 -7.05 6.25 -18.37
C ASN A 35 -6.00 5.73 -17.36
N LEU A 36 -6.37 4.75 -16.53
CA LEU A 36 -5.42 4.16 -15.59
C LEU A 36 -4.42 3.23 -16.29
N GLN A 37 -4.83 2.50 -17.34
CA GLN A 37 -3.93 1.74 -18.21
C GLN A 37 -2.86 2.65 -18.85
N GLU A 38 -3.30 3.77 -19.41
CA GLU A 38 -2.41 4.76 -20.03
C GLU A 38 -1.45 5.37 -18.99
N TYR A 39 -1.96 5.72 -17.81
CA TYR A 39 -1.14 6.27 -16.73
C TYR A 39 -0.05 5.30 -16.23
N LEU A 40 -0.40 4.02 -16.06
CA LEU A 40 0.51 2.99 -15.57
C LEU A 40 1.37 2.37 -16.66
N ASN A 41 1.08 2.62 -17.93
CA ASN A 41 1.67 1.94 -19.08
C ASN A 41 1.57 0.40 -18.96
N VAL A 42 0.39 -0.11 -18.64
CA VAL A 42 0.07 -1.53 -18.48
C VAL A 42 -1.03 -1.95 -19.44
N ARG A 43 -0.98 -3.19 -19.97
CA ARG A 43 -1.95 -3.64 -20.96
C ARG A 43 -3.37 -3.82 -20.41
N HIS A 44 -3.48 -4.27 -19.18
CA HIS A 44 -4.79 -4.56 -18.58
C HIS A 44 -4.91 -3.95 -17.19
N VAL A 45 -6.03 -3.29 -16.94
CA VAL A 45 -6.53 -2.89 -15.64
C VAL A 45 -7.90 -3.54 -15.46
N ILE A 46 -8.15 -4.14 -14.31
CA ILE A 46 -9.42 -4.74 -13.92
C ILE A 46 -9.91 -4.00 -12.66
N PRO A 47 -10.84 -3.06 -12.79
CA PRO A 47 -11.43 -2.38 -11.63
C PRO A 47 -12.25 -3.33 -10.77
N CYS A 48 -12.12 -3.22 -9.44
CA CYS A 48 -12.80 -4.07 -8.46
C CYS A 48 -13.30 -3.25 -7.26
N ALA A 49 -13.97 -3.91 -6.33
CA ALA A 49 -14.66 -3.23 -5.23
C ALA A 49 -13.72 -2.61 -4.18
N ASN A 50 -12.56 -3.18 -3.94
CA ASN A 50 -11.56 -2.68 -2.97
C ASN A 50 -10.20 -3.36 -3.16
N GLY A 51 -9.19 -2.93 -2.39
CA GLY A 51 -7.83 -3.48 -2.48
C GLY A 51 -7.70 -4.90 -1.92
N THR A 52 -8.49 -5.29 -0.93
CA THR A 52 -8.51 -6.67 -0.39
C THR A 52 -9.01 -7.65 -1.44
N ASP A 53 -10.13 -7.32 -2.09
CA ASP A 53 -10.65 -8.11 -3.21
C ASP A 53 -9.65 -8.17 -4.36
N ALA A 54 -8.91 -7.09 -4.63
CA ALA A 54 -7.87 -7.10 -5.67
C ALA A 54 -6.81 -8.18 -5.43
N LEU A 55 -6.31 -8.29 -4.19
CA LEU A 55 -5.37 -9.34 -3.78
C LEU A 55 -5.99 -10.74 -3.83
N GLN A 56 -7.23 -10.88 -3.33
CA GLN A 56 -7.95 -12.15 -3.35
C GLN A 56 -8.14 -12.65 -4.78
N ILE A 57 -8.61 -11.80 -5.69
CA ILE A 57 -8.85 -12.12 -7.10
C ILE A 57 -7.54 -12.46 -7.80
N ALA A 58 -6.45 -11.73 -7.50
CA ALA A 58 -5.14 -12.03 -8.04
C ALA A 58 -4.69 -13.45 -7.67
N LEU A 59 -4.83 -13.85 -6.41
CA LEU A 59 -4.52 -15.22 -5.97
C LEU A 59 -5.46 -16.27 -6.59
N MET A 60 -6.76 -15.99 -6.67
CA MET A 60 -7.72 -16.90 -7.31
C MET A 60 -7.41 -17.17 -8.79
N ALA A 61 -6.82 -16.20 -9.48
CA ALA A 61 -6.48 -16.34 -10.91
C ALA A 61 -5.26 -17.24 -11.18
N LEU A 62 -4.49 -17.62 -10.15
CA LEU A 62 -3.23 -18.35 -10.30
C LEU A 62 -3.34 -19.89 -10.16
N ASP A 63 -4.55 -20.43 -10.12
CA ASP A 63 -4.79 -21.90 -10.01
C ASP A 63 -4.12 -22.57 -8.80
N LEU A 64 -3.95 -21.84 -7.71
CA LEU A 64 -3.31 -22.30 -6.49
C LEU A 64 -4.15 -23.38 -5.80
N LYS A 65 -3.46 -24.30 -5.14
CA LYS A 65 -4.09 -25.38 -4.37
C LYS A 65 -4.02 -25.09 -2.88
N LYS A 66 -4.99 -25.61 -2.14
CA LYS A 66 -4.98 -25.55 -0.67
C LYS A 66 -3.64 -26.04 -0.12
N GLY A 67 -3.00 -25.20 0.70
CA GLY A 67 -1.70 -25.49 1.31
C GLY A 67 -0.50 -25.05 0.48
N ASP A 68 -0.68 -24.53 -0.74
CA ASP A 68 0.38 -23.82 -1.46
C ASP A 68 0.89 -22.65 -0.62
N GLU A 69 2.18 -22.40 -0.67
CA GLU A 69 2.83 -21.41 0.18
C GLU A 69 2.99 -20.09 -0.57
N ILE A 70 2.64 -19.02 0.14
CA ILE A 70 2.73 -17.65 -0.34
C ILE A 70 3.66 -16.88 0.58
N ILE A 71 4.79 -16.43 0.05
CA ILE A 71 5.74 -15.61 0.78
C ILE A 71 5.25 -14.16 0.81
N THR A 72 5.25 -13.53 2.00
CA THR A 72 4.96 -12.12 2.16
C THR A 72 5.67 -11.52 3.37
N THR A 73 5.54 -10.22 3.58
CA THR A 73 6.13 -9.48 4.70
C THR A 73 5.40 -9.74 6.02
N ASN A 74 6.11 -9.60 7.15
CA ASN A 74 5.51 -9.67 8.49
C ASN A 74 4.91 -8.33 8.96
N PHE A 75 5.17 -7.23 8.27
CA PHE A 75 4.80 -5.89 8.69
C PHE A 75 4.06 -5.15 7.57
N SER A 76 2.74 -5.20 7.60
CA SER A 76 1.86 -4.56 6.62
C SER A 76 0.43 -4.45 7.14
N PHE A 77 -0.47 -3.95 6.28
CA PHE A 77 -1.92 -3.99 6.53
C PHE A 77 -2.46 -5.41 6.40
N ALA A 78 -3.46 -5.73 7.21
CA ALA A 78 -4.05 -7.06 7.36
C ALA A 78 -4.42 -7.78 6.05
N SER A 79 -4.91 -7.05 5.04
CA SER A 79 -5.40 -7.64 3.78
C SER A 79 -4.40 -8.59 3.12
N THR A 80 -3.10 -8.30 3.19
CA THR A 80 -2.08 -9.09 2.50
C THR A 80 -1.99 -10.53 3.02
N ILE A 81 -2.07 -10.72 4.35
CA ILE A 81 -2.07 -12.07 4.94
C ILE A 81 -3.46 -12.68 5.01
N GLU A 82 -4.48 -11.86 5.20
CA GLU A 82 -5.87 -12.27 5.38
C GLU A 82 -6.39 -13.05 4.18
N VAL A 83 -6.16 -12.57 2.96
CA VAL A 83 -6.61 -13.25 1.74
C VAL A 83 -5.90 -14.58 1.50
N ILE A 84 -4.64 -14.73 1.93
CA ILE A 84 -3.90 -16.00 1.87
C ILE A 84 -4.61 -17.05 2.73
N LEU A 85 -4.91 -16.69 3.97
CA LEU A 85 -5.60 -17.58 4.92
C LEU A 85 -7.05 -17.88 4.49
N LEU A 86 -7.76 -16.86 3.99
CA LEU A 86 -9.15 -16.98 3.52
C LEU A 86 -9.28 -18.00 2.38
N LEU A 87 -8.28 -18.05 1.49
CA LEU A 87 -8.24 -19.01 0.38
C LEU A 87 -7.68 -20.39 0.76
N GLY A 88 -7.36 -20.60 2.05
CA GLY A 88 -6.80 -21.87 2.53
C GLY A 88 -5.36 -22.11 2.08
N LEU A 89 -4.67 -21.06 1.66
CA LEU A 89 -3.25 -21.05 1.33
C LEU A 89 -2.42 -20.91 2.62
N LYS A 90 -1.13 -21.20 2.54
CA LYS A 90 -0.24 -21.12 3.70
C LYS A 90 0.65 -19.87 3.61
N PRO A 91 0.51 -18.90 4.52
CA PRO A 91 1.42 -17.77 4.56
C PRO A 91 2.80 -18.19 5.05
N VAL A 92 3.83 -17.77 4.34
CA VAL A 92 5.23 -17.83 4.75
C VAL A 92 5.70 -16.39 4.92
N ILE A 93 5.75 -15.93 6.16
CA ILE A 93 6.10 -14.54 6.45
C ILE A 93 7.60 -14.36 6.62
N VAL A 94 8.11 -13.25 6.09
CA VAL A 94 9.52 -12.87 6.09
C VAL A 94 9.67 -11.53 6.81
N ASP A 95 10.77 -11.36 7.54
CA ASP A 95 11.04 -10.10 8.25
C ASP A 95 11.38 -8.98 7.27
N ILE A 96 11.49 -7.77 7.76
CA ILE A 96 11.58 -6.53 7.00
C ILE A 96 12.99 -5.91 7.04
N ASP A 97 13.31 -5.10 6.04
CA ASP A 97 14.45 -4.19 6.09
C ASP A 97 14.16 -3.06 7.11
N PRO A 98 15.06 -2.82 8.08
CA PRO A 98 14.83 -1.87 9.16
C PRO A 98 14.81 -0.39 8.71
N ARG A 99 15.20 -0.10 7.48
CA ARG A 99 15.23 1.26 6.91
C ARG A 99 13.96 1.58 6.14
N THR A 100 13.53 0.63 5.30
CA THR A 100 12.42 0.82 4.38
C THR A 100 11.09 0.28 4.91
N PHE A 101 11.14 -0.63 5.88
CA PHE A 101 10.02 -1.43 6.41
C PHE A 101 9.38 -2.38 5.38
N ASN A 102 9.93 -2.46 4.19
CA ASN A 102 9.54 -3.41 3.16
C ASN A 102 10.15 -4.78 3.45
N ILE A 103 9.60 -5.84 2.83
CA ILE A 103 10.16 -7.18 2.91
C ILE A 103 11.67 -7.15 2.59
N ASP A 104 12.48 -7.89 3.37
CA ASP A 104 13.90 -8.03 3.09
C ASP A 104 14.13 -9.16 2.06
N PRO A 105 14.54 -8.85 0.80
CA PRO A 105 14.74 -9.86 -0.22
C PRO A 105 15.79 -10.90 0.15
N SER A 106 16.80 -10.53 0.94
CA SER A 106 17.88 -11.45 1.35
C SER A 106 17.40 -12.64 2.19
N LEU A 107 16.21 -12.50 2.80
CA LEU A 107 15.62 -13.54 3.64
C LEU A 107 14.64 -14.45 2.87
N ILE A 108 14.26 -14.10 1.65
CA ILE A 108 13.21 -14.80 0.88
C ILE A 108 13.68 -16.19 0.47
N GLU A 109 14.86 -16.30 -0.14
CA GLU A 109 15.33 -17.54 -0.77
C GLU A 109 15.40 -18.70 0.23
N SER A 110 15.79 -18.42 1.49
CA SER A 110 15.85 -19.42 2.57
C SER A 110 14.49 -19.98 3.01
N LYS A 111 13.39 -19.32 2.63
CA LYS A 111 12.02 -19.72 2.99
C LYS A 111 11.30 -20.44 1.84
N ILE A 112 11.93 -20.55 0.67
CA ILE A 112 11.35 -21.23 -0.49
C ILE A 112 11.34 -22.73 -0.31
N THR A 113 10.20 -23.37 -0.58
CA THR A 113 10.02 -24.83 -0.63
C THR A 113 9.38 -25.23 -1.95
N GLU A 114 9.22 -26.51 -2.23
CA GLU A 114 8.50 -27.03 -3.40
C GLU A 114 7.02 -26.57 -3.47
N ARG A 115 6.45 -26.21 -2.31
CA ARG A 115 5.08 -25.71 -2.21
C ARG A 115 4.98 -24.21 -2.41
N THR A 116 6.06 -23.48 -2.40
CA THR A 116 6.06 -22.04 -2.64
C THR A 116 5.65 -21.75 -4.09
N LYS A 117 4.69 -20.88 -4.28
CA LYS A 117 4.15 -20.52 -5.60
C LYS A 117 4.20 -19.04 -5.90
N VAL A 118 4.04 -18.19 -4.89
CA VAL A 118 3.89 -16.74 -5.08
C VAL A 118 4.70 -15.99 -4.03
N ILE A 119 5.23 -14.83 -4.43
CA ILE A 119 5.76 -13.81 -3.52
C ILE A 119 4.82 -12.58 -3.62
N ILE A 120 4.36 -12.07 -2.46
CA ILE A 120 3.58 -10.84 -2.39
C ILE A 120 4.39 -9.77 -1.64
N PRO A 121 5.25 -9.01 -2.33
CA PRO A 121 5.86 -7.82 -1.75
C PRO A 121 4.81 -6.71 -1.60
N VAL A 122 4.95 -5.91 -0.52
CA VAL A 122 4.12 -4.73 -0.29
C VAL A 122 4.99 -3.49 -0.45
N HIS A 123 4.57 -2.54 -1.26
CA HIS A 123 5.22 -1.22 -1.37
C HIS A 123 4.74 -0.32 -0.23
N LEU A 124 5.26 -0.60 0.97
CA LEU A 124 4.74 -0.06 2.23
C LEU A 124 4.95 1.44 2.33
N PHE A 125 3.95 2.13 2.89
CA PHE A 125 3.92 3.59 3.12
C PHE A 125 4.08 4.44 1.85
N GLY A 126 4.11 3.80 0.69
CA GLY A 126 4.28 4.45 -0.61
C GLY A 126 5.70 4.38 -1.15
N GLN A 127 6.57 3.56 -0.54
CA GLN A 127 7.92 3.30 -1.01
C GLN A 127 8.03 1.97 -1.75
N SER A 128 8.64 2.02 -2.94
CA SER A 128 8.95 0.79 -3.67
C SER A 128 9.80 -0.18 -2.85
N CYS A 129 9.47 -1.48 -2.91
CA CYS A 129 10.39 -2.53 -2.49
C CYS A 129 11.63 -2.57 -3.39
N ARG A 130 12.65 -3.32 -2.99
CA ARG A 130 13.74 -3.76 -3.88
C ARG A 130 13.21 -4.82 -4.84
N ILE A 131 12.34 -4.39 -5.73
CA ILE A 131 11.54 -5.30 -6.57
C ILE A 131 12.38 -6.05 -7.59
N GLU A 132 13.47 -5.47 -8.09
CA GLU A 132 14.40 -6.12 -9.02
C GLU A 132 14.98 -7.40 -8.41
N GLU A 133 15.47 -7.35 -7.17
CA GLU A 133 15.98 -8.51 -6.44
C GLU A 133 14.88 -9.57 -6.20
N ILE A 134 13.66 -9.14 -5.90
CA ILE A 134 12.52 -10.05 -5.70
C ILE A 134 12.16 -10.76 -7.02
N ILE A 135 12.16 -10.05 -8.14
CA ILE A 135 11.90 -10.64 -9.46
C ILE A 135 13.01 -11.63 -9.84
N GLU A 136 14.28 -11.33 -9.56
CA GLU A 136 15.39 -12.26 -9.79
C GLU A 136 15.22 -13.55 -8.99
N ILE A 137 14.87 -13.46 -7.71
CA ILE A 137 14.59 -14.63 -6.85
C ILE A 137 13.40 -15.42 -7.40
N ALA A 138 12.33 -14.75 -7.77
CA ALA A 138 11.12 -15.38 -8.31
C ALA A 138 11.41 -16.14 -9.61
N ASN A 139 12.11 -15.51 -10.55
CA ASN A 139 12.48 -16.12 -11.83
C ASN A 139 13.37 -17.36 -11.64
N LYS A 140 14.39 -17.28 -10.76
CA LYS A 140 15.29 -18.40 -10.43
C LYS A 140 14.53 -19.60 -9.88
N ASN A 141 13.44 -19.37 -9.15
CA ASN A 141 12.68 -20.41 -8.46
C ASN A 141 11.31 -20.71 -9.12
N ASN A 142 11.04 -20.13 -10.30
CA ASN A 142 9.80 -20.30 -11.03
C ASN A 142 8.55 -19.93 -10.21
N LEU A 143 8.64 -18.80 -9.47
CA LEU A 143 7.56 -18.24 -8.64
C LEU A 143 6.92 -17.06 -9.35
N GLN A 144 5.65 -16.81 -9.04
CA GLN A 144 4.93 -15.63 -9.51
C GLN A 144 5.02 -14.48 -8.48
N VAL A 145 4.92 -13.23 -8.95
CA VAL A 145 4.99 -12.06 -8.10
C VAL A 145 3.69 -11.25 -8.22
N ILE A 146 3.00 -11.05 -7.07
CA ILE A 146 1.87 -10.14 -6.96
C ILE A 146 2.32 -8.91 -6.16
N GLU A 147 2.44 -7.77 -6.81
CA GLU A 147 2.79 -6.51 -6.12
C GLU A 147 1.56 -5.94 -5.39
N ASP A 148 1.61 -5.88 -4.05
CA ASP A 148 0.65 -5.09 -3.26
C ASP A 148 1.04 -3.62 -3.32
N ASN A 149 0.45 -2.92 -4.29
CA ASN A 149 0.68 -1.50 -4.55
C ASN A 149 -0.41 -0.60 -3.94
N ALA A 150 -1.15 -1.09 -2.94
CA ALA A 150 -2.26 -0.37 -2.31
C ALA A 150 -1.85 0.97 -1.66
N GLN A 151 -0.58 1.16 -1.37
CA GLN A 151 -0.04 2.37 -0.73
C GLN A 151 0.90 3.17 -1.65
N ALA A 152 1.22 2.68 -2.85
CA ALA A 152 2.32 3.24 -3.64
C ALA A 152 1.94 3.62 -5.08
N LEU A 153 0.65 3.81 -5.37
CA LEU A 153 0.23 4.17 -6.74
C LEU A 153 0.89 5.46 -7.21
N GLY A 154 1.61 5.36 -8.33
CA GLY A 154 2.40 6.45 -8.92
C GLY A 154 3.83 6.56 -8.40
N SER A 155 4.30 5.62 -7.55
CA SER A 155 5.73 5.47 -7.30
C SER A 155 6.41 4.73 -8.47
N GLN A 156 7.71 4.97 -8.64
CA GLN A 156 8.50 4.37 -9.71
C GLN A 156 9.72 3.68 -9.11
N TYR A 157 9.96 2.45 -9.54
CA TYR A 157 11.23 1.77 -9.27
C TYR A 157 12.24 2.15 -10.35
N LYS A 158 13.47 2.43 -9.94
CA LYS A 158 14.59 2.66 -10.83
C LYS A 158 15.50 1.45 -10.83
N PHE A 159 15.57 0.77 -11.95
CA PHE A 159 16.41 -0.41 -12.15
C PHE A 159 17.89 -0.04 -12.21
N LEU A 160 18.75 -1.04 -12.05
CA LEU A 160 20.22 -0.87 -12.16
C LEU A 160 20.65 -0.29 -13.52
N ASN A 161 19.93 -0.63 -14.59
CA ASN A 161 20.14 -0.04 -15.93
C ASN A 161 19.64 1.39 -16.08
N SER A 162 19.16 2.01 -14.99
CA SER A 162 18.58 3.37 -14.93
C SER A 162 17.20 3.55 -15.56
N GLU A 163 16.57 2.51 -16.07
CA GLU A 163 15.17 2.55 -16.49
C GLU A 163 14.25 2.72 -15.29
N LYS A 164 13.10 3.38 -15.50
CA LYS A 164 12.08 3.55 -14.47
C LYS A 164 10.77 2.88 -14.91
N GLN A 165 10.15 2.17 -13.97
CA GLN A 165 8.84 1.56 -14.18
C GLN A 165 7.93 1.82 -12.97
N MET A 166 6.63 1.98 -13.23
CA MET A 166 5.63 2.15 -12.17
C MET A 166 5.55 0.89 -11.30
N THR A 167 5.57 1.06 -9.98
CA THR A 167 5.28 -0.04 -9.06
C THR A 167 3.87 -0.58 -9.28
N GLY A 168 3.69 -1.88 -9.07
CA GLY A 168 2.45 -2.60 -9.41
C GLY A 168 2.37 -3.04 -10.86
N THR A 169 3.40 -2.77 -11.69
CA THR A 169 3.43 -3.20 -13.10
C THR A 169 4.68 -4.01 -13.47
N ILE A 170 5.51 -4.34 -12.49
CA ILE A 170 6.80 -5.01 -12.65
C ILE A 170 6.64 -6.53 -12.50
N GLY A 171 5.87 -6.98 -11.51
CA GLY A 171 5.52 -8.38 -11.31
C GLY A 171 4.47 -8.90 -12.31
N ASP A 172 4.02 -10.11 -12.12
CA ASP A 172 2.98 -10.75 -12.97
C ASP A 172 1.62 -10.08 -12.81
N ILE A 173 1.29 -9.70 -11.57
CA ILE A 173 0.05 -9.01 -11.20
C ILE A 173 0.39 -7.89 -10.22
N GLY A 174 -0.22 -6.73 -10.41
CA GLY A 174 -0.24 -5.66 -9.42
C GLY A 174 -1.64 -5.41 -8.87
N THR A 175 -1.74 -4.96 -7.64
CA THR A 175 -3.02 -4.65 -7.00
C THR A 175 -2.97 -3.27 -6.37
N THR A 176 -4.09 -2.56 -6.32
CA THR A 176 -4.17 -1.28 -5.63
C THR A 176 -5.51 -1.06 -4.95
N SER A 177 -5.52 -0.11 -4.02
CA SER A 177 -6.71 0.34 -3.28
C SER A 177 -7.00 1.79 -3.59
N PHE A 178 -8.27 2.12 -3.75
CA PHE A 178 -8.75 3.48 -3.86
C PHE A 178 -9.51 3.95 -2.60
N PHE A 179 -9.24 3.32 -1.45
CA PHE A 179 -9.76 3.78 -0.16
C PHE A 179 -9.49 5.29 0.00
N PRO A 180 -10.38 6.09 0.62
CA PRO A 180 -10.33 7.55 0.61
C PRO A 180 -9.01 8.19 1.02
N SER A 181 -8.24 7.57 1.92
CA SER A 181 -6.93 8.07 2.38
C SER A 181 -5.78 7.77 1.42
N LYS A 182 -5.97 6.91 0.42
CA LYS A 182 -4.92 6.56 -0.55
C LYS A 182 -4.56 7.75 -1.45
N ASN A 183 -3.38 7.70 -2.05
CA ASN A 183 -2.89 8.75 -2.92
C ASN A 183 -3.88 9.07 -4.06
N LEU A 184 -4.46 8.02 -4.66
CA LEU A 184 -5.64 8.11 -5.51
C LEU A 184 -6.82 7.47 -4.75
N GLY A 185 -7.54 8.24 -3.94
CA GLY A 185 -8.69 7.75 -3.17
C GLY A 185 -10.02 8.20 -3.76
N CYS A 186 -11.00 7.30 -3.83
CA CYS A 186 -12.39 7.62 -4.16
C CYS A 186 -13.16 8.14 -2.93
N TYR A 187 -14.48 8.20 -2.99
CA TYR A 187 -15.33 8.64 -1.86
C TYR A 187 -16.16 7.46 -1.33
N GLY A 188 -15.50 6.36 -1.11
CA GLY A 188 -15.98 5.06 -0.65
C GLY A 188 -14.90 4.02 -0.91
N ASP A 189 -15.29 2.77 -1.14
CA ASP A 189 -14.34 1.72 -1.50
C ASP A 189 -14.11 1.66 -3.01
N GLY A 190 -12.94 1.15 -3.38
CA GLY A 190 -12.51 0.89 -4.74
C GLY A 190 -11.15 0.23 -4.78
N GLY A 191 -10.88 -0.48 -5.85
CA GLY A 191 -9.60 -1.11 -6.12
C GLY A 191 -9.42 -1.40 -7.60
N ALA A 192 -8.23 -1.86 -7.96
CA ALA A 192 -7.94 -2.35 -9.29
C ALA A 192 -6.80 -3.35 -9.28
N ILE A 193 -6.76 -4.20 -10.31
CA ILE A 193 -5.74 -5.20 -10.56
C ILE A 193 -5.09 -4.88 -11.90
N PHE A 194 -3.78 -5.07 -12.00
CA PHE A 194 -2.99 -4.76 -13.18
C PHE A 194 -2.27 -6.01 -13.68
N THR A 195 -2.16 -6.20 -14.98
CA THR A 195 -1.31 -7.24 -15.55
C THR A 195 -1.00 -6.97 -17.03
N ASN A 196 0.11 -7.49 -17.50
CA ASN A 196 0.45 -7.51 -18.93
C ASN A 196 0.09 -8.86 -19.61
N SER A 197 -0.43 -9.83 -18.85
CA SER A 197 -0.86 -11.13 -19.35
C SER A 197 -2.32 -11.11 -19.79
N ASP A 198 -2.57 -11.39 -21.06
CA ASP A 198 -3.94 -11.48 -21.60
C ASP A 198 -4.75 -12.59 -20.91
N ASN A 199 -4.11 -13.72 -20.62
CA ASN A 199 -4.69 -14.86 -19.91
C ASN A 199 -5.14 -14.51 -18.50
N LEU A 200 -4.24 -13.91 -17.68
CA LEU A 200 -4.57 -13.50 -16.33
C LEU A 200 -5.67 -12.43 -16.33
N ALA A 201 -5.60 -11.47 -17.26
CA ALA A 201 -6.64 -10.45 -17.40
C ALA A 201 -8.01 -11.04 -17.75
N TYR A 202 -8.06 -12.02 -18.66
CA TYR A 202 -9.30 -12.71 -19.01
C TYR A 202 -9.90 -13.41 -17.78
N LYS A 203 -9.09 -14.18 -17.06
CA LYS A 203 -9.49 -14.92 -15.87
C LYS A 203 -9.98 -14.00 -14.75
N MET A 204 -9.20 -12.96 -14.42
CA MET A 204 -9.60 -11.99 -13.39
C MET A 204 -10.90 -11.24 -13.74
N ARG A 205 -11.17 -10.95 -15.03
CA ARG A 205 -12.46 -10.36 -15.46
C ARG A 205 -13.64 -11.29 -15.24
N GLY A 206 -13.46 -12.59 -15.37
CA GLY A 206 -14.49 -13.58 -14.99
C GLY A 206 -14.69 -13.61 -13.48
N ILE A 207 -13.60 -13.73 -12.71
CA ILE A 207 -13.64 -13.86 -11.24
C ILE A 207 -14.33 -12.67 -10.58
N VAL A 208 -14.02 -11.41 -10.96
CA VAL A 208 -14.66 -10.20 -10.38
C VAL A 208 -16.18 -10.16 -10.60
N ASN A 209 -16.70 -10.98 -11.51
CA ASN A 209 -18.09 -11.02 -11.90
C ASN A 209 -18.68 -12.44 -11.78
N HIS A 210 -18.49 -13.06 -10.62
CA HIS A 210 -19.04 -14.40 -10.30
C HIS A 210 -18.55 -15.55 -11.19
N GLY A 211 -17.32 -15.47 -11.73
CA GLY A 211 -16.78 -16.48 -12.66
C GLY A 211 -17.52 -16.54 -13.99
N MET A 212 -18.11 -15.42 -14.41
CA MET A 212 -19.02 -15.34 -15.57
C MET A 212 -18.29 -14.70 -16.76
N TYR A 213 -18.10 -15.48 -17.80
CA TYR A 213 -17.56 -15.03 -19.09
C TYR A 213 -18.67 -14.77 -20.12
N GLU A 214 -19.72 -15.55 -20.10
CA GLU A 214 -20.96 -15.35 -20.82
C GLU A 214 -22.11 -15.13 -19.82
N ARG A 215 -23.08 -14.29 -20.19
CA ARG A 215 -24.16 -13.89 -19.27
C ARG A 215 -24.94 -15.10 -18.75
N TYR A 216 -24.96 -15.25 -17.41
CA TYR A 216 -25.59 -16.35 -16.65
C TYR A 216 -24.91 -17.71 -16.76
N TYR A 217 -23.71 -17.80 -17.41
CA TYR A 217 -22.89 -19.00 -17.39
C TYR A 217 -21.69 -18.75 -16.46
N HIS A 218 -21.55 -19.59 -15.44
CA HIS A 218 -20.53 -19.47 -14.38
C HIS A 218 -19.56 -20.63 -14.54
N ASP A 219 -18.42 -20.40 -15.16
CA ASP A 219 -17.45 -21.45 -15.48
C ASP A 219 -16.50 -21.76 -14.33
N GLU A 220 -16.38 -20.79 -13.39
CA GLU A 220 -15.56 -20.94 -12.18
C GLU A 220 -16.18 -20.18 -11.00
N ILE A 221 -15.65 -20.44 -9.78
CA ILE A 221 -16.07 -19.70 -8.58
C ILE A 221 -15.47 -18.28 -8.66
N GLY A 222 -16.32 -17.30 -8.61
CA GLY A 222 -15.94 -15.90 -8.57
C GLY A 222 -16.54 -15.14 -7.39
N VAL A 223 -16.36 -13.83 -7.41
CA VAL A 223 -16.86 -12.90 -6.39
C VAL A 223 -17.68 -11.78 -7.04
N ASN A 224 -18.47 -11.09 -6.25
CA ASN A 224 -19.12 -9.85 -6.67
C ASN A 224 -18.20 -8.67 -6.29
N SER A 225 -17.22 -8.37 -7.14
CA SER A 225 -16.25 -7.31 -6.87
C SER A 225 -16.13 -6.39 -8.06
N ARG A 226 -16.86 -5.28 -8.02
CA ARG A 226 -16.95 -4.31 -9.12
C ARG A 226 -16.73 -2.90 -8.57
N LEU A 227 -16.07 -2.05 -9.36
CA LEU A 227 -15.98 -0.62 -9.07
C LEU A 227 -17.28 0.08 -9.51
N ASP A 228 -17.94 0.76 -8.58
CA ASP A 228 -19.14 1.54 -8.88
C ASP A 228 -18.84 2.69 -9.84
N SER A 229 -19.76 2.97 -10.76
CA SER A 229 -19.63 4.08 -11.71
C SER A 229 -19.48 5.44 -11.01
N MET A 230 -20.10 5.61 -9.84
CA MET A 230 -19.93 6.81 -9.02
C MET A 230 -18.48 7.02 -8.59
N GLN A 231 -17.84 5.96 -8.10
CA GLN A 231 -16.44 5.99 -7.67
C GLN A 231 -15.50 6.16 -8.88
N ALA A 232 -15.77 5.47 -9.98
CA ALA A 232 -15.01 5.63 -11.22
C ALA A 232 -15.06 7.09 -11.75
N ALA A 233 -16.20 7.77 -11.65
CA ALA A 233 -16.34 9.17 -12.03
C ALA A 233 -15.46 10.09 -11.19
N ILE A 234 -15.38 9.86 -9.88
CA ILE A 234 -14.52 10.60 -8.96
C ILE A 234 -13.04 10.32 -9.27
N LEU A 235 -12.69 9.05 -9.46
CA LEU A 235 -11.33 8.62 -9.75
C LEU A 235 -10.82 9.18 -11.08
N ASN A 236 -11.64 9.20 -12.12
CA ASN A 236 -11.29 9.83 -13.40
C ASN A 236 -10.91 11.32 -13.28
N VAL A 237 -11.59 12.05 -12.42
CA VAL A 237 -11.22 13.44 -12.14
C VAL A 237 -9.91 13.50 -11.37
N LYS A 238 -9.74 12.67 -10.33
CA LYS A 238 -8.59 12.73 -9.43
C LYS A 238 -7.31 12.19 -10.07
N LEU A 239 -7.41 11.22 -10.97
CA LEU A 239 -6.27 10.64 -11.67
C LEU A 239 -5.46 11.70 -12.43
N LYS A 240 -6.12 12.68 -13.02
CA LYS A 240 -5.49 13.84 -13.71
C LYS A 240 -4.60 14.69 -12.79
N TYR A 241 -4.73 14.52 -11.49
CA TYR A 241 -3.99 15.27 -10.48
C TYR A 241 -3.05 14.39 -9.65
N LEU A 242 -2.95 13.08 -9.93
CA LEU A 242 -2.23 12.14 -9.07
C LEU A 242 -0.75 12.52 -8.93
N ASP A 243 -0.06 12.83 -10.01
CA ASP A 243 1.36 13.26 -9.95
C ASP A 243 1.55 14.54 -9.14
N LYS A 244 0.62 15.49 -9.28
CA LYS A 244 0.62 16.71 -8.47
C LYS A 244 0.40 16.39 -6.99
N TYR A 245 -0.45 15.43 -6.68
CA TYR A 245 -0.71 14.99 -5.31
C TYR A 245 0.52 14.31 -4.71
N ASN A 246 1.15 13.38 -5.44
CA ASN A 246 2.36 12.72 -5.02
C ASN A 246 3.50 13.73 -4.82
N LYS A 247 3.68 14.67 -5.75
CA LYS A 247 4.68 15.74 -5.62
C LYS A 247 4.44 16.66 -4.41
N SER A 248 3.16 16.95 -4.08
CA SER A 248 2.84 17.73 -2.89
C SER A 248 3.19 16.96 -1.60
N ARG A 249 3.01 15.64 -1.57
CA ARG A 249 3.41 14.79 -0.44
C ARG A 249 4.93 14.73 -0.31
N GLN A 250 5.65 14.57 -1.42
CA GLN A 250 7.13 14.61 -1.44
C GLN A 250 7.68 15.95 -0.94
N GLN A 251 7.08 17.06 -1.33
CA GLN A 251 7.44 18.40 -0.83
C GLN A 251 7.19 18.53 0.68
N SER A 252 6.07 18.00 1.18
CA SER A 252 5.78 17.99 2.62
C SER A 252 6.77 17.13 3.38
N ALA A 253 7.13 15.96 2.84
CA ALA A 253 8.15 15.07 3.42
C ALA A 253 9.53 15.75 3.47
N HIS A 254 9.91 16.45 2.41
CA HIS A 254 11.16 17.22 2.39
C HIS A 254 11.20 18.30 3.49
N LEU A 255 10.10 19.01 3.69
CA LEU A 255 10.01 20.01 4.76
C LEU A 255 10.09 19.38 6.16
N TYR A 256 9.48 18.23 6.38
CA TYR A 256 9.63 17.47 7.62
C TYR A 256 11.07 17.00 7.81
N ASN A 257 11.72 16.44 6.77
CA ASN A 257 13.11 15.99 6.84
C ASN A 257 14.04 17.15 7.24
N GLN A 258 13.88 18.33 6.64
CA GLN A 258 14.64 19.54 7.02
C GLN A 258 14.41 19.94 8.49
N ALA A 259 13.16 19.86 8.94
CA ALA A 259 12.82 20.25 10.32
C ALA A 259 13.41 19.30 11.37
N PHE A 260 13.56 18.01 11.01
CA PHE A 260 14.09 16.98 11.92
C PHE A 260 15.58 16.69 11.73
N GLU A 261 16.27 17.32 10.79
CA GLU A 261 17.67 17.06 10.47
C GLU A 261 18.61 17.08 11.68
N LYS A 262 18.32 17.95 12.66
CA LYS A 262 19.14 18.15 13.87
C LYS A 262 18.55 17.47 15.10
N VAL A 263 17.52 16.65 14.96
CA VAL A 263 16.83 15.98 16.09
C VAL A 263 17.33 14.54 16.17
N GLU A 264 18.36 14.29 16.96
CA GLU A 264 19.10 13.02 17.04
C GLU A 264 18.22 11.78 17.30
N LYS A 265 17.12 11.92 18.06
CA LYS A 265 16.23 10.81 18.43
C LYS A 265 15.15 10.53 17.40
N ILE A 266 15.09 11.27 16.30
CA ILE A 266 14.10 11.08 15.23
C ILE A 266 14.81 10.63 13.96
N GLN A 267 14.42 9.46 13.44
CA GLN A 267 14.82 9.00 12.13
C GLN A 267 13.66 9.22 11.15
N THR A 268 13.91 10.04 10.14
CA THR A 268 12.96 10.30 9.05
C THR A 268 12.92 9.14 8.07
N PRO A 269 11.85 9.01 7.25
CA PRO A 269 11.75 7.94 6.26
C PRO A 269 12.99 7.90 5.36
N PHE A 270 13.57 6.71 5.24
CA PHE A 270 14.65 6.43 4.29
C PHE A 270 14.07 6.27 2.88
N VAL A 271 14.78 6.78 1.87
CA VAL A 271 14.43 6.59 0.45
C VAL A 271 15.49 5.71 -0.19
N GLU A 272 15.09 4.52 -0.64
CA GLU A 272 15.99 3.47 -1.13
C GLU A 272 16.74 3.88 -2.41
N SER A 273 16.06 4.52 -3.35
CA SER A 273 16.60 4.82 -4.68
C SER A 273 16.58 6.33 -4.94
N ASP A 274 15.57 6.82 -5.61
CA ASP A 274 15.37 8.24 -5.85
C ASP A 274 14.02 8.74 -5.33
N ILE A 275 13.78 10.05 -5.44
CA ILE A 275 12.57 10.66 -4.87
C ILE A 275 11.27 10.08 -5.46
N ASP A 276 11.29 9.57 -6.68
CA ASP A 276 10.12 9.02 -7.35
C ASP A 276 9.76 7.62 -6.81
N SER A 277 10.70 6.96 -6.10
CA SER A 277 10.44 5.66 -5.47
C SER A 277 9.55 5.74 -4.23
N HIS A 278 9.28 6.95 -3.70
CA HIS A 278 8.46 7.14 -2.50
C HIS A 278 7.40 8.24 -2.69
N VAL A 279 6.13 7.86 -2.69
CA VAL A 279 4.99 8.78 -2.84
C VAL A 279 4.35 9.20 -1.52
N TYR A 280 4.92 8.79 -0.40
CA TYR A 280 4.53 9.17 0.96
C TYR A 280 3.02 9.04 1.21
N HIS A 281 2.50 7.84 1.05
CA HIS A 281 1.16 7.51 1.56
C HIS A 281 1.11 7.78 3.07
N GLN A 282 2.16 7.37 3.79
CA GLN A 282 2.43 7.74 5.17
C GLN A 282 3.81 8.41 5.27
N TYR A 283 3.98 9.28 6.26
CA TYR A 283 5.27 9.82 6.68
C TYR A 283 5.58 9.25 8.05
N THR A 284 6.27 8.12 8.08
CA THR A 284 6.49 7.31 9.28
C THR A 284 7.89 7.56 9.84
N LEU A 285 7.93 8.16 11.00
CA LEU A 285 9.15 8.34 11.79
C LEU A 285 9.50 7.07 12.54
N LYS A 286 10.79 6.89 12.81
CA LYS A 286 11.28 5.93 13.79
C LYS A 286 11.92 6.69 14.96
N VAL A 287 11.46 6.38 16.16
CA VAL A 287 11.92 6.96 17.42
C VAL A 287 12.34 5.85 18.39
N PRO A 288 13.17 6.10 19.42
CA PRO A 288 13.41 5.09 20.43
C PRO A 288 12.11 4.63 21.10
N SER A 289 11.98 3.32 21.35
CA SER A 289 10.74 2.71 21.84
C SER A 289 10.23 3.32 23.14
N GLU A 290 11.13 3.69 24.03
CA GLU A 290 10.83 4.34 25.31
C GLU A 290 10.21 5.75 25.18
N PHE A 291 10.35 6.37 24.00
CA PHE A 291 9.79 7.71 23.74
C PHE A 291 8.51 7.67 22.89
N ARG A 292 8.22 6.58 22.16
CA ARG A 292 7.12 6.52 21.22
C ARG A 292 5.76 6.84 21.84
N ASP A 293 5.45 6.27 23.00
CA ASP A 293 4.15 6.43 23.64
C ASP A 293 4.02 7.81 24.28
N SER A 294 5.06 8.32 24.92
CA SER A 294 5.08 9.70 25.45
C SER A 294 4.96 10.74 24.32
N LEU A 295 5.58 10.48 23.16
CA LEU A 295 5.44 11.32 21.97
C LEU A 295 3.99 11.29 21.46
N ALA A 296 3.36 10.12 21.40
CA ALA A 296 1.98 9.98 20.99
C ALA A 296 1.01 10.75 21.90
N GLU A 297 1.21 10.66 23.22
CA GLU A 297 0.44 11.45 24.19
C GLU A 297 0.66 12.96 24.01
N HIS A 298 1.90 13.40 23.79
CA HIS A 298 2.23 14.80 23.58
C HIS A 298 1.56 15.35 22.32
N LEU A 299 1.59 14.61 21.20
CA LEU A 299 0.88 14.97 19.98
C LEU A 299 -0.63 15.09 20.22
N SER A 300 -1.23 14.12 20.94
CA SER A 300 -2.65 14.16 21.31
C SER A 300 -3.00 15.39 22.13
N LYS A 301 -2.21 15.73 23.15
CA LYS A 301 -2.41 16.93 24.01
C LYS A 301 -2.34 18.23 23.20
N ASN A 302 -1.59 18.23 22.09
CA ASN A 302 -1.47 19.38 21.19
C ASN A 302 -2.42 19.31 19.98
N ASN A 303 -3.40 18.39 19.97
CA ASN A 303 -4.37 18.20 18.89
C ASN A 303 -3.71 17.92 17.52
N ILE A 304 -2.55 17.26 17.51
CA ILE A 304 -1.88 16.81 16.29
C ILE A 304 -2.25 15.35 16.06
N PRO A 305 -2.99 15.02 14.97
CA PRO A 305 -3.31 13.64 14.65
C PRO A 305 -2.04 12.88 14.27
N PHE A 306 -1.98 11.60 14.64
CA PHE A 306 -0.92 10.68 14.27
C PHE A 306 -1.47 9.28 14.05
N GLY A 307 -0.65 8.38 13.54
CA GLY A 307 -1.00 6.97 13.41
C GLY A 307 0.18 6.07 13.80
N ILE A 308 -0.12 4.90 14.38
CA ILE A 308 0.85 3.85 14.63
C ILE A 308 0.59 2.73 13.64
N TYR A 309 1.43 2.64 12.62
CA TYR A 309 1.34 1.67 11.53
C TYR A 309 2.65 0.86 11.47
N TYR A 310 2.68 -0.39 12.03
CA TYR A 310 1.58 -1.10 12.68
C TYR A 310 2.00 -1.47 14.11
N PRO A 311 1.05 -1.60 15.07
CA PRO A 311 1.40 -1.85 16.47
C PRO A 311 1.83 -3.29 16.73
N LEU A 312 1.55 -4.22 15.79
CA LEU A 312 1.90 -5.65 15.87
C LEU A 312 2.33 -6.15 14.49
N GLY A 313 3.29 -7.09 14.47
CA GLY A 313 3.54 -7.91 13.29
C GLY A 313 2.43 -8.94 13.08
N PHE A 314 2.34 -9.53 11.88
CA PHE A 314 1.30 -10.52 11.58
C PHE A 314 1.38 -11.74 12.48
N HIS A 315 2.59 -12.19 12.85
CA HIS A 315 2.80 -13.33 13.74
C HIS A 315 2.23 -13.14 15.15
N GLU A 316 2.00 -11.90 15.58
CA GLU A 316 1.43 -11.57 16.90
C GLU A 316 -0.09 -11.40 16.86
N GLN A 317 -0.67 -11.16 15.68
CA GLN A 317 -2.11 -10.94 15.53
C GLN A 317 -2.89 -12.22 15.82
N LYS A 318 -3.85 -12.16 16.72
CA LYS A 318 -4.65 -13.33 17.15
C LYS A 318 -5.29 -14.08 15.98
N ALA A 319 -5.74 -13.34 14.96
CA ALA A 319 -6.41 -13.91 13.78
C ALA A 319 -5.45 -14.66 12.84
N TYR A 320 -4.16 -14.31 12.83
CA TYR A 320 -3.18 -14.79 11.85
C TYR A 320 -2.10 -15.67 12.49
N LYS A 321 -2.11 -15.79 13.82
CA LYS A 321 -1.14 -16.58 14.56
C LYS A 321 -1.17 -18.05 14.12
N GLN A 322 -0.02 -18.57 13.70
CA GLN A 322 0.18 -19.96 13.34
C GLN A 322 1.16 -20.59 14.34
N GLU A 323 1.00 -21.88 14.62
CA GLU A 323 1.86 -22.60 15.58
C GLU A 323 3.34 -22.61 15.17
N PHE A 324 3.62 -22.47 13.86
CA PHE A 324 4.97 -22.47 13.32
C PHE A 324 5.62 -21.07 13.26
N PHE A 325 4.93 -19.99 13.67
CA PHE A 325 5.55 -18.69 13.79
C PHE A 325 6.24 -18.52 15.14
N SER A 326 7.51 -18.13 15.13
CA SER A 326 8.28 -17.82 16.33
C SER A 326 8.71 -16.35 16.34
N ASP A 327 8.58 -15.68 17.48
CA ASP A 327 9.04 -14.30 17.65
C ASP A 327 10.52 -14.11 17.29
N LYS A 328 11.32 -15.18 17.43
CA LYS A 328 12.76 -15.18 17.09
C LYS A 328 13.03 -15.04 15.59
N ASP A 329 12.05 -15.36 14.76
CA ASP A 329 12.16 -15.25 13.30
C ASP A 329 12.00 -13.81 12.80
N PHE A 330 11.51 -12.88 13.66
CA PHE A 330 11.14 -11.51 13.28
C PHE A 330 11.78 -10.44 14.17
N PRO A 331 13.10 -10.46 14.37
CA PRO A 331 13.77 -9.53 15.29
C PRO A 331 13.63 -8.07 14.86
N VAL A 332 13.56 -7.78 13.54
CA VAL A 332 13.42 -6.42 13.03
C VAL A 332 11.98 -5.92 13.24
N THR A 333 10.98 -6.69 12.83
CA THR A 333 9.56 -6.33 13.07
C THR A 333 9.29 -6.11 14.56
N ASN A 334 9.77 -7.00 15.44
CA ASN A 334 9.58 -6.89 16.89
C ASN A 334 10.15 -5.59 17.47
N LYS A 335 11.23 -5.10 16.91
CA LYS A 335 11.81 -3.82 17.32
C LYS A 335 11.06 -2.63 16.71
N ILE A 336 10.77 -2.68 15.41
CA ILE A 336 10.22 -1.56 14.64
C ILE A 336 8.80 -1.22 15.08
N LYS A 337 7.93 -2.19 15.37
CA LYS A 337 6.55 -1.95 15.83
C LYS A 337 6.44 -1.02 17.04
N ASP A 338 7.46 -1.05 17.91
CA ASP A 338 7.51 -0.21 19.11
C ASP A 338 8.17 1.16 18.88
N GLN A 339 8.71 1.39 17.68
CA GLN A 339 9.46 2.60 17.32
C GLN A 339 8.72 3.51 16.34
N VAL A 340 7.74 2.99 15.59
CA VAL A 340 7.11 3.74 14.51
C VAL A 340 5.98 4.66 14.99
N ILE A 341 5.94 5.86 14.41
CA ILE A 341 4.83 6.82 14.53
C ILE A 341 4.72 7.63 13.24
N SER A 342 3.53 7.73 12.69
CA SER A 342 3.29 8.44 11.42
C SER A 342 2.67 9.81 11.67
N LEU A 343 3.27 10.83 11.08
CA LEU A 343 2.79 12.21 11.13
C LEU A 343 1.73 12.49 10.07
N PRO A 344 0.95 13.58 10.23
CA PRO A 344 -0.02 14.00 9.22
C PRO A 344 0.64 14.13 7.86
N MET A 345 0.06 13.46 6.84
CA MET A 345 0.54 13.51 5.47
C MET A 345 -0.65 13.59 4.50
N HIS A 346 -0.79 14.74 3.84
CA HIS A 346 -1.81 14.95 2.81
C HIS A 346 -1.42 16.09 1.86
N THR A 347 -2.09 16.17 0.72
CA THR A 347 -1.79 17.11 -0.38
C THR A 347 -2.00 18.60 -0.06
N GLU A 348 -2.64 18.91 1.04
CA GLU A 348 -3.03 20.27 1.43
C GLU A 348 -2.28 20.78 2.67
N LEU A 349 -1.23 20.07 3.11
CA LEU A 349 -0.39 20.54 4.21
C LEU A 349 0.31 21.86 3.83
N THR A 350 0.20 22.84 4.72
CA THR A 350 0.89 24.12 4.57
C THR A 350 2.23 24.10 5.31
N ARG A 351 3.18 24.91 4.86
CA ARG A 351 4.45 25.09 5.58
C ARG A 351 4.26 25.49 7.05
N LYS A 352 3.24 26.31 7.35
CA LYS A 352 2.91 26.70 8.74
C LYS A 352 2.47 25.50 9.58
N GLN A 353 1.65 24.60 9.03
CA GLN A 353 1.23 23.38 9.73
C GLN A 353 2.40 22.43 9.94
N ILE A 354 3.22 22.20 8.92
CA ILE A 354 4.42 21.36 9.03
C ILE A 354 5.37 21.90 10.10
N LYS A 355 5.63 23.22 10.07
CA LYS A 355 6.46 23.87 11.10
C LYS A 355 5.87 23.70 12.50
N HIS A 356 4.57 23.93 12.67
CA HIS A 356 3.91 23.74 13.95
C HIS A 356 4.04 22.30 14.47
N ILE A 357 3.83 21.31 13.61
CA ILE A 357 3.98 19.88 13.95
C ILE A 357 5.43 19.62 14.38
N ALA A 358 6.39 20.07 13.60
CA ALA A 358 7.81 19.84 13.85
C ALA A 358 8.29 20.54 15.13
N ASP A 359 7.90 21.81 15.36
CA ASP A 359 8.22 22.55 16.57
C ASP A 359 7.65 21.83 17.80
N THR A 360 6.42 21.31 17.72
CA THR A 360 5.78 20.56 18.82
C THR A 360 6.55 19.29 19.15
N LEU A 361 7.04 18.54 18.14
CA LEU A 361 7.86 17.35 18.38
C LEU A 361 9.22 17.72 19.00
N SER A 362 9.83 18.81 18.57
CA SER A 362 11.14 19.22 19.06
C SER A 362 11.13 19.63 20.54
N LEU A 363 10.00 20.11 21.07
CA LEU A 363 9.84 20.52 22.46
C LEU A 363 9.87 19.34 23.47
N ILE A 364 9.62 18.12 23.06
CA ILE A 364 9.72 16.92 23.92
C ILE A 364 11.14 16.72 24.48
N HIS A 365 12.16 17.13 23.74
CA HIS A 365 13.56 16.99 24.19
C HIS A 365 13.95 17.96 25.29
N ILE A 366 13.16 19.03 25.52
CA ILE A 366 13.43 20.05 26.53
C ILE A 366 12.80 19.67 27.89
N SER A 367 11.83 18.78 27.90
CA SER A 367 11.09 18.34 29.10
C SER A 367 11.44 16.92 29.56
N GLU A 368 12.70 16.47 29.46
CA GLU A 368 13.13 15.31 30.25
C GLU A 368 13.01 15.75 31.74
N PRO A 369 12.25 15.02 32.59
CA PRO A 369 12.30 15.28 34.02
C PRO A 369 13.74 15.07 34.45
N THR A 370 14.34 16.13 34.95
CA THR A 370 15.63 16.06 35.62
C THR A 370 15.60 14.92 36.61
N ARG A 371 16.63 14.12 36.68
CA ARG A 371 16.84 12.92 37.50
C ARG A 371 16.57 13.12 39.01
N GLN A 372 16.04 14.27 39.39
CA GLN A 372 15.81 14.70 40.79
C GLN A 372 14.40 14.48 41.34
N GLU A 373 13.43 14.02 40.54
CA GLU A 373 12.07 13.74 41.06
C GLU A 373 11.78 12.23 41.25
N ARG A 374 12.82 11.42 41.40
CA ARG A 374 12.70 10.03 41.88
C ARG A 374 13.52 9.89 43.19
N ILE A 375 13.03 10.43 44.26
CA ILE A 375 13.34 10.01 45.63
C ILE A 375 12.00 9.86 46.36
#